data_d1d2a5d5145ae443678d3a1d01d72cc4
#
_entry.id   d1d2a5d5145ae443678d3a1d01d72cc4
#
_cell.length_a   1.000
_cell.length_b   1.000
_cell.length_c   1.000
_cell.angle_alpha   90.00
_cell.angle_beta   90.00
_cell.angle_gamma   90.00
#
_symmetry.space_group_name_H-M   'P 1'
#
loop_
_entity.id
_entity.type
_entity.pdbx_description
1 polymer ?
#
loop_
_entity_poly.entity_id
_entity_poly.type
_entity_poly.pdbx_seq_one_letter_code
_entity_poly.pdbx_strand_id
1 'polypeptide(L)'
;MMAEPRSEFQQTQRAVKSASDDHTQVTSGFKVRTKVWIESDGEVVISDFLAQLLEAVAEEGSVAAAAETLDLPYRTAWKKLREMESAADLTFIESTSGGRDGGSTRLSSDAIAMITALRRISAPLASFAQARFDIERSILPLQNPGFTS
;
A
#
# COMPACT_ATOMS: atom_id res chain seq x y z
N MET A 1 -6.09 13.58 -32.00
CA MET A 1 -7.04 13.11 -30.98
C MET A 1 -6.34 12.09 -30.12
N MET A 2 -5.98 12.48 -28.94
CA MET A 2 -5.37 11.56 -27.97
C MET A 2 -6.46 10.96 -27.12
N ALA A 3 -6.63 9.62 -27.15
CA ALA A 3 -7.53 8.91 -26.28
C ALA A 3 -7.01 8.98 -24.84
N GLU A 4 -7.89 9.34 -23.95
CA GLU A 4 -7.62 9.48 -22.52
C GLU A 4 -7.19 8.13 -21.90
N PRO A 5 -6.11 8.09 -21.12
CA PRO A 5 -5.62 6.84 -20.51
C PRO A 5 -6.51 6.29 -19.36
N ARG A 6 -7.65 6.92 -19.11
CA ARG A 6 -8.58 6.52 -18.04
C ARG A 6 -9.37 5.24 -18.33
N SER A 7 -9.55 4.86 -19.60
CA SER A 7 -10.36 3.69 -19.95
C SER A 7 -9.63 2.36 -19.76
N GLU A 8 -8.32 2.32 -19.95
CA GLU A 8 -7.54 1.08 -19.78
C GLU A 8 -7.38 0.66 -18.33
N PHE A 9 -7.22 1.64 -17.43
CA PHE A 9 -7.07 1.36 -16.00
C PHE A 9 -8.38 0.81 -15.39
N GLN A 10 -9.52 1.31 -15.84
CA GLN A 10 -10.83 0.83 -15.38
C GLN A 10 -11.20 -0.54 -15.97
N GLN A 11 -10.76 -0.84 -17.19
CA GLN A 11 -10.97 -2.16 -17.80
C GLN A 11 -10.12 -3.24 -17.14
N THR A 12 -8.90 -2.92 -16.75
CA THR A 12 -8.03 -3.86 -16.03
C THR A 12 -8.57 -4.18 -14.63
N GLN A 13 -9.15 -3.20 -13.95
CA GLN A 13 -9.80 -3.45 -12.65
C GLN A 13 -11.10 -4.27 -12.76
N ARG A 14 -11.85 -4.11 -13.83
CA ARG A 14 -13.04 -4.93 -14.08
C ARG A 14 -12.71 -6.37 -14.45
N ALA A 15 -11.67 -6.60 -15.24
CA ALA A 15 -11.21 -7.93 -15.61
C ALA A 15 -10.69 -8.72 -14.40
N VAL A 16 -9.98 -8.05 -13.48
CA VAL A 16 -9.48 -8.65 -12.23
C VAL A 16 -10.63 -9.00 -11.28
N LYS A 17 -11.71 -8.21 -11.28
CA LYS A 17 -12.85 -8.44 -10.41
C LYS A 17 -13.77 -9.55 -10.91
N SER A 18 -13.85 -9.78 -12.22
CA SER A 18 -14.70 -10.84 -12.80
C SER A 18 -14.02 -12.22 -12.80
N ALA A 19 -12.71 -12.28 -12.67
CA ALA A 19 -11.98 -13.55 -12.57
C ALA A 19 -12.01 -14.16 -11.14
N SER A 20 -12.54 -13.42 -10.15
CA SER A 20 -12.59 -13.88 -8.76
C SER A 20 -13.85 -14.65 -8.39
N ASP A 21 -14.85 -14.75 -9.26
CA ASP A 21 -16.17 -15.23 -8.87
C ASP A 21 -16.49 -16.69 -9.23
N ASP A 22 -15.56 -17.45 -9.81
CA ASP A 22 -15.88 -18.82 -10.26
C ASP A 22 -14.96 -19.94 -9.74
N HIS A 23 -14.43 -19.78 -8.54
CA HIS A 23 -13.90 -20.95 -7.83
C HIS A 23 -14.36 -20.89 -6.37
N THR A 24 -15.52 -21.48 -6.12
CA THR A 24 -15.96 -21.87 -4.78
C THR A 24 -15.05 -23.00 -4.27
N GLN A 25 -13.79 -22.69 -4.10
CA GLN A 25 -12.89 -23.46 -3.25
C GLN A 25 -13.21 -23.04 -1.83
N VAL A 26 -13.65 -24.00 -1.04
CA VAL A 26 -13.76 -23.86 0.41
C VAL A 26 -12.44 -23.28 0.92
N THR A 27 -12.41 -21.97 1.09
CA THR A 27 -11.24 -21.29 1.60
C THR A 27 -11.05 -21.75 3.03
N SER A 28 -10.11 -22.63 3.22
CA SER A 28 -9.58 -22.91 4.54
C SER A 28 -9.24 -21.60 5.22
N GLY A 29 -9.54 -21.46 6.50
CA GLY A 29 -9.36 -20.23 7.27
C GLY A 29 -7.92 -19.69 7.37
N PHE A 30 -6.95 -20.30 6.67
CA PHE A 30 -5.56 -19.85 6.65
C PHE A 30 -5.31 -18.86 5.53
N LYS A 31 -4.76 -17.69 5.90
CA LYS A 31 -4.31 -16.65 4.96
C LYS A 31 -2.84 -16.34 5.19
N VAL A 32 -2.07 -16.34 4.12
CA VAL A 32 -0.68 -15.88 4.16
C VAL A 32 -0.66 -14.36 4.13
N ARG A 33 0.11 -13.78 5.03
CA ARG A 33 0.38 -12.34 5.05
C ARG A 33 1.84 -12.10 4.72
N THR A 34 2.08 -11.19 3.81
CA THR A 34 3.42 -10.74 3.44
C THR A 34 3.63 -9.32 3.90
N LYS A 35 4.85 -9.02 4.31
CA LYS A 35 5.28 -7.64 4.60
C LYS A 35 6.41 -7.31 3.64
N VAL A 36 6.26 -6.23 2.91
CA VAL A 36 7.25 -5.72 1.96
C VAL A 36 7.57 -4.28 2.33
N TRP A 37 8.83 -3.97 2.35
CA TRP A 37 9.32 -2.61 2.50
C TRP A 37 10.56 -2.41 1.63
N ILE A 38 10.86 -1.18 1.29
CA ILE A 38 12.04 -0.80 0.52
C ILE A 38 12.98 -0.05 1.46
N GLU A 39 14.23 -0.42 1.45
CA GLU A 39 15.31 0.19 2.25
C GLU A 39 16.33 0.87 1.36
N SER A 40 17.01 1.84 1.93
CA SER A 40 18.25 2.42 1.41
C SER A 40 19.27 2.43 2.56
N ASP A 41 20.40 1.81 2.36
CA ASP A 41 21.48 1.72 3.36
C ASP A 41 21.03 1.19 4.74
N GLY A 42 20.07 0.26 4.74
CA GLY A 42 19.53 -0.34 5.97
C GLY A 42 18.41 0.45 6.64
N GLU A 43 18.09 1.64 6.15
CA GLU A 43 17.00 2.47 6.65
C GLU A 43 15.73 2.31 5.77
N VAL A 44 14.58 2.19 6.40
CA VAL A 44 13.31 2.00 5.69
C VAL A 44 12.91 3.28 4.97
N VAL A 45 12.84 3.20 3.65
CA VAL A 45 12.33 4.29 2.79
C VAL A 45 10.81 4.26 2.74
N ILE A 46 10.22 3.11 2.44
CA ILE A 46 8.78 2.97 2.36
C ILE A 46 8.32 1.56 2.76
N SER A 47 7.24 1.51 3.49
CA SER A 47 6.50 0.31 3.87
C SER A 47 5.01 0.53 3.59
N ASP A 48 4.19 -0.49 3.74
CA ASP A 48 2.74 -0.37 3.57
C ASP A 48 2.14 0.74 4.46
N PHE A 49 2.54 0.80 5.73
CA PHE A 49 2.10 1.86 6.64
C PHE A 49 2.54 3.26 6.18
N LEU A 50 3.79 3.40 5.73
CA LEU A 50 4.31 4.68 5.25
C LEU A 50 3.65 5.11 3.93
N ALA A 51 3.31 4.16 3.07
CA ALA A 51 2.52 4.42 1.87
C ALA A 51 1.11 4.92 2.23
N GLN A 52 0.45 4.29 3.22
CA GLN A 52 -0.85 4.75 3.72
C GLN A 52 -0.77 6.17 4.30
N LEU A 53 0.29 6.49 5.01
CA LEU A 53 0.49 7.85 5.54
C LEU A 53 0.62 8.88 4.42
N LEU A 54 1.41 8.59 3.39
CA LEU A 54 1.53 9.47 2.21
C LEU A 54 0.20 9.61 1.46
N GLU A 55 -0.50 8.51 1.24
CA GLU A 55 -1.82 8.50 0.59
C GLU A 55 -2.84 9.36 1.38
N ALA A 56 -2.86 9.22 2.71
CA ALA A 56 -3.69 10.04 3.56
C ALA A 56 -3.33 11.54 3.48
N VAL A 57 -2.05 11.89 3.41
CA VAL A 57 -1.62 13.28 3.20
C VAL A 57 -2.13 13.82 1.86
N ALA A 58 -2.10 12.99 0.81
CA ALA A 58 -2.61 13.40 -0.50
C ALA A 58 -4.13 13.61 -0.51
N GLU A 59 -4.87 12.75 0.18
CA GLU A 59 -6.34 12.84 0.28
C GLU A 59 -6.78 14.01 1.14
N GLU A 60 -6.17 14.19 2.29
CA GLU A 60 -6.55 15.22 3.27
C GLU A 60 -5.95 16.60 2.98
N GLY A 61 -4.89 16.67 2.18
CA GLY A 61 -4.19 17.91 1.86
C GLY A 61 -3.37 18.49 3.00
N SER A 62 -3.24 17.78 4.14
CA SER A 62 -2.39 18.17 5.25
C SER A 62 -1.90 16.97 6.06
N VAL A 63 -0.71 17.12 6.65
CA VAL A 63 -0.15 16.09 7.55
C VAL A 63 -0.96 15.98 8.85
N ALA A 64 -1.51 17.11 9.33
CA ALA A 64 -2.33 17.10 10.54
C ALA A 64 -3.61 16.27 10.37
N ALA A 65 -4.36 16.49 9.28
CA ALA A 65 -5.57 15.74 9.00
C ALA A 65 -5.26 14.26 8.69
N ALA A 66 -4.18 13.97 7.96
CA ALA A 66 -3.73 12.60 7.72
C ALA A 66 -3.38 11.86 9.02
N ALA A 67 -2.71 12.54 9.95
CA ALA A 67 -2.40 11.97 11.26
C ALA A 67 -3.66 11.64 12.06
N GLU A 68 -4.68 12.51 12.06
CA GLU A 68 -5.98 12.24 12.68
C GLU A 68 -6.68 11.03 12.05
N THR A 69 -6.73 10.97 10.72
CA THR A 69 -7.35 9.86 9.98
C THR A 69 -6.70 8.50 10.32
N LEU A 70 -5.41 8.49 10.55
CA LEU A 70 -4.64 7.27 10.89
C LEU A 70 -4.47 7.04 12.39
N ASP A 71 -5.11 7.84 13.22
CA ASP A 71 -4.99 7.79 14.69
C ASP A 71 -3.52 7.86 15.16
N LEU A 72 -2.77 8.78 14.57
CA LEU A 72 -1.37 9.04 14.89
C LEU A 72 -1.17 10.40 15.58
N PRO A 73 -0.27 10.49 16.56
CA PRO A 73 0.19 11.78 17.01
C PRO A 73 0.85 12.57 15.88
N TYR A 74 0.51 13.83 15.74
CA TYR A 74 1.04 14.72 14.71
C TYR A 74 2.58 14.71 14.61
N ARG A 75 3.27 14.74 15.76
CA ARG A 75 4.73 14.66 15.80
C ARG A 75 5.27 13.34 15.26
N THR A 76 4.55 12.24 15.51
CA THR A 76 4.92 10.92 15.01
C THR A 76 4.79 10.87 13.50
N ALA A 77 3.72 11.40 12.92
CA ALA A 77 3.55 11.47 11.47
C ALA A 77 4.70 12.25 10.82
N TRP A 78 5.02 13.43 11.31
CA TRP A 78 6.14 14.22 10.81
C TRP A 78 7.49 13.53 10.95
N LYS A 79 7.75 12.91 12.09
CA LYS A 79 8.98 12.17 12.31
C LYS A 79 9.16 11.07 11.25
N LYS A 80 8.12 10.28 11.02
CA LYS A 80 8.14 9.22 10.02
C LYS A 80 8.37 9.73 8.60
N LEU A 81 7.72 10.82 8.23
CA LEU A 81 7.92 11.44 6.92
C LEU A 81 9.35 11.95 6.73
N ARG A 82 9.92 12.56 7.74
CA ARG A 82 11.33 13.03 7.70
C ARG A 82 12.32 11.88 7.65
N GLU A 83 12.08 10.82 8.38
CA GLU A 83 12.91 9.60 8.35
C GLU A 83 12.91 8.97 6.95
N MET A 84 11.74 8.89 6.29
CA MET A 84 11.64 8.40 4.91
C MET A 84 12.42 9.26 3.92
N GLU A 85 12.22 10.56 3.97
CA GLU A 85 12.90 11.52 3.10
C GLU A 85 14.42 11.46 3.28
N SER A 86 14.87 11.38 4.53
CA SER A 86 16.29 11.25 4.86
C SER A 86 16.88 9.91 4.36
N ALA A 87 16.17 8.80 4.54
CA ALA A 87 16.63 7.49 4.09
C ALA A 87 16.74 7.39 2.57
N ALA A 88 15.83 8.04 1.86
CA ALA A 88 15.80 8.03 0.39
C ALA A 88 16.70 9.11 -0.24
N ASP A 89 17.09 10.13 0.52
CA ASP A 89 17.64 11.39 -0.01
C ASP A 89 16.74 12.03 -1.08
N LEU A 90 15.42 11.98 -0.82
CA LEU A 90 14.37 12.48 -1.71
C LEU A 90 13.37 13.33 -0.91
N THR A 91 12.69 14.22 -1.61
CA THR A 91 11.56 14.96 -1.04
C THR A 91 10.26 14.24 -1.42
N PHE A 92 9.47 13.84 -0.45
CA PHE A 92 8.18 13.17 -0.68
C PHE A 92 6.99 14.10 -0.53
N ILE A 93 7.12 15.14 0.27
CA ILE A 93 6.05 16.07 0.57
C ILE A 93 6.43 17.47 0.14
N GLU A 94 5.54 18.10 -0.62
CA GLU A 94 5.66 19.48 -1.04
C GLU A 94 4.53 20.29 -0.38
N SER A 95 4.91 21.32 0.37
CA SER A 95 3.97 22.23 1.00
C SER A 95 3.96 23.55 0.25
N THR A 96 2.77 24.02 -0.09
CA THR A 96 2.57 25.38 -0.56
C THR A 96 2.12 26.25 0.61
N SER A 97 2.85 27.33 0.87
CA SER A 97 2.38 28.36 1.77
C SER A 97 1.22 29.08 1.08
N GLY A 98 0.00 28.83 1.55
CA GLY A 98 -1.18 29.48 1.01
C GLY A 98 -1.39 30.85 1.65
N GLY A 99 -1.93 31.79 0.85
CA GLY A 99 -2.48 33.02 1.34
C GLY A 99 -3.70 32.77 2.25
N ARG A 100 -4.79 33.49 2.02
CA ARG A 100 -6.00 33.48 2.88
C ARG A 100 -6.68 32.12 3.08
N ASP A 101 -6.44 31.13 2.19
CA ASP A 101 -7.08 29.82 2.22
C ASP A 101 -6.23 28.71 2.85
N GLY A 102 -5.10 29.07 3.49
CA GLY A 102 -4.17 28.12 4.09
C GLY A 102 -3.31 27.39 3.06
N GLY A 103 -2.20 26.81 3.49
CA GLY A 103 -1.34 26.00 2.66
C GLY A 103 -1.91 24.61 2.42
N SER A 104 -1.60 24.03 1.28
CA SER A 104 -1.88 22.61 0.98
C SER A 104 -0.58 21.82 0.93
N THR A 105 -0.68 20.58 1.33
CA THR A 105 0.40 19.59 1.23
C THR A 105 0.05 18.58 0.17
N ARG A 106 0.99 18.31 -0.72
CA ARG A 106 0.83 17.33 -1.80
C ARG A 106 2.03 16.40 -1.86
N LEU A 107 1.88 15.27 -2.53
CA LEU A 107 2.96 14.35 -2.80
C LEU A 107 3.81 14.83 -3.97
N SER A 108 5.12 14.63 -3.86
CA SER A 108 6.03 14.77 -4.98
C SER A 108 5.85 13.63 -6.00
N SER A 109 6.39 13.79 -7.19
CA SER A 109 6.47 12.71 -8.20
C SER A 109 7.24 11.49 -7.68
N ASP A 110 8.28 11.71 -6.87
CA ASP A 110 9.07 10.65 -6.27
C ASP A 110 8.27 9.83 -5.25
N ALA A 111 7.45 10.49 -4.43
CA ALA A 111 6.54 9.81 -3.51
C ALA A 111 5.54 8.92 -4.26
N ILE A 112 4.93 9.44 -5.32
CA ILE A 112 3.98 8.67 -6.14
C ILE A 112 4.67 7.48 -6.80
N ALA A 113 5.88 7.66 -7.34
CA ALA A 113 6.65 6.59 -7.95
C ALA A 113 7.00 5.51 -6.92
N MET A 114 7.39 5.89 -5.70
CA MET A 114 7.76 4.97 -4.64
C MET A 114 6.56 4.15 -4.14
N ILE A 115 5.42 4.79 -3.94
CA ILE A 115 4.15 4.10 -3.58
C ILE A 115 3.77 3.11 -4.69
N THR A 116 3.85 3.53 -5.94
CA THR A 116 3.53 2.69 -7.10
C THR A 116 4.45 1.47 -7.18
N ALA A 117 5.75 1.67 -6.99
CA ALA A 117 6.73 0.58 -6.98
C ALA A 117 6.42 -0.43 -5.85
N LEU A 118 6.17 0.05 -4.62
CA LEU A 118 5.82 -0.82 -3.50
C LEU A 118 4.55 -1.64 -3.78
N ARG A 119 3.50 -1.02 -4.31
CA ARG A 119 2.23 -1.71 -4.62
C ARG A 119 2.41 -2.76 -5.73
N ARG A 120 3.17 -2.45 -6.78
CA ARG A 120 3.47 -3.39 -7.88
C ARG A 120 4.33 -4.57 -7.46
N ILE A 121 5.15 -4.41 -6.43
CA ILE A 121 5.94 -5.51 -5.84
C ILE A 121 5.08 -6.32 -4.87
N SER A 122 4.36 -5.67 -3.98
CA SER A 122 3.64 -6.32 -2.88
C SER A 122 2.48 -7.19 -3.36
N ALA A 123 1.69 -6.73 -4.32
CA ALA A 123 0.50 -7.44 -4.75
C ALA A 123 0.79 -8.82 -5.38
N PRO A 124 1.73 -8.95 -6.35
CA PRO A 124 2.10 -10.26 -6.89
C PRO A 124 2.72 -11.19 -5.84
N LEU A 125 3.53 -10.65 -4.92
CA LEU A 125 4.14 -11.45 -3.86
C LEU A 125 3.11 -12.04 -2.90
N ALA A 126 2.11 -11.26 -2.52
CA ALA A 126 1.02 -11.75 -1.67
C ALA A 126 0.24 -12.88 -2.35
N SER A 127 -0.08 -12.72 -3.64
CA SER A 127 -0.77 -13.75 -4.43
C SER A 127 0.07 -15.01 -4.59
N PHE A 128 1.36 -14.86 -4.89
CA PHE A 128 2.29 -15.98 -4.99
C PHE A 128 2.42 -16.73 -3.66
N ALA A 129 2.58 -16.01 -2.56
CA ALA A 129 2.72 -16.59 -1.24
C ALA A 129 1.47 -17.39 -0.83
N GLN A 130 0.28 -16.89 -1.11
CA GLN A 130 -0.96 -17.61 -0.85
C GLN A 130 -1.07 -18.88 -1.71
N ALA A 131 -0.83 -18.76 -3.02
CA ALA A 131 -0.87 -19.91 -3.93
C ALA A 131 0.15 -20.98 -3.55
N ARG A 132 1.37 -20.57 -3.18
CA ARG A 132 2.40 -21.50 -2.69
C ARG A 132 1.99 -22.19 -1.40
N PHE A 133 1.43 -21.45 -0.46
CA PHE A 133 0.93 -22.01 0.80
C PHE A 133 -0.18 -23.03 0.56
N ASP A 134 -1.10 -22.78 -0.36
CA ASP A 134 -2.18 -23.71 -0.69
C ASP A 134 -1.63 -25.04 -1.24
N ILE A 135 -0.55 -25.00 -2.02
CA ILE A 135 0.17 -26.21 -2.47
C ILE A 135 0.83 -26.92 -1.29
N GLU A 136 1.62 -26.21 -0.50
CA GLU A 136 2.32 -26.80 0.65
C GLU A 136 1.33 -27.41 1.65
N ARG A 137 0.21 -26.76 1.87
CA ARG A 137 -0.85 -27.24 2.73
C ARG A 137 -1.46 -28.57 2.27
N SER A 138 -1.56 -28.80 0.97
CA SER A 138 -2.07 -30.07 0.44
C SER A 138 -1.14 -31.26 0.74
N ILE A 139 0.13 -30.97 1.00
CA ILE A 139 1.19 -31.96 1.27
C ILE A 139 1.40 -32.14 2.79
N LEU A 140 1.24 -31.06 3.56
CA LEU A 140 1.45 -31.09 5.01
C LEU A 140 0.26 -31.76 5.73
N PRO A 141 0.52 -32.59 6.75
CA PRO A 141 -0.54 -33.23 7.54
C PRO A 141 -1.18 -32.25 8.54
N LEU A 142 -1.57 -31.08 8.06
CA LEU A 142 -2.27 -30.09 8.89
C LEU A 142 -3.71 -30.52 9.07
N GLN A 143 -4.09 -30.79 10.30
CA GLN A 143 -5.50 -31.03 10.63
C GLN A 143 -6.27 -29.72 10.53
N ASN A 144 -7.37 -29.76 9.83
CA ASN A 144 -8.25 -28.59 9.67
C ASN A 144 -8.91 -28.25 11.03
N PRO A 145 -8.67 -27.07 11.61
CA PRO A 145 -9.23 -26.74 12.93
C PRO A 145 -10.76 -26.58 12.95
N GLY A 146 -11.44 -26.80 11.82
CA GLY A 146 -12.86 -26.56 11.63
C GLY A 146 -13.75 -27.81 11.47
N PHE A 147 -13.21 -29.01 11.54
CA PHE A 147 -14.02 -30.24 11.52
C PHE A 147 -13.79 -31.06 12.79
N THR A 148 -14.39 -30.66 13.88
CA THR A 148 -14.78 -31.61 14.93
C THR A 148 -16.15 -32.14 14.55
N SER A 149 -16.20 -33.42 14.26
CA SER A 149 -17.42 -34.21 14.09
C SER A 149 -18.30 -34.08 15.34
#